data_6dcf68c0d1d0af2e46818991db8e4774
#
_entry.id   6dcf68c0d1d0af2e46818991db8e4774
#
_cell.length_a   1.000
_cell.length_b   1.000
_cell.length_c   1.000
_cell.angle_alpha   90.00
_cell.angle_beta   90.00
_cell.angle_gamma   90.00
#
_symmetry.space_group_name_H-M   'P 1'
#
loop_
_entity.id
_entity.type
_entity.pdbx_description
1 polymer ?
#
loop_
_entity_poly.entity_id
_entity_poly.type
_entity_poly.pdbx_seq_one_letter_code
_entity_poly.pdbx_strand_id
1 'polypeptide(L)'
;MFAPLMTALRDLHLPVQLRLWDGSHVVLGPSPVVTLVVNDPALVGQLAKPSLDLLGSSYVEGRLGLEGPILEVIRIADSLCRALIGEDTGTAPSRQAHDKATDAAAISYHYDLSNDFYRLWLDQDMVYSCAYFETGGEDLDQAQQAKLRHLCRKLRLQPGDRLLDVGCGWGGLARFAAREFGAEVFGITLSRAQLELARQRVADDGLAGQVQLELMDYRELPQDGRFDKVVSVGMFEHVGHANLPLYCRTLFNAVRPGGLVMNHGITARHTDGRPVGHGAGEFIGRYVFPHGELPHLAMISAQISDAGLEIVDVESLRRHYARTLELWSGRLEARLEQARALVPEEALRIWRLYLAGCAYGFGRNWINLHQILAVKPREDGSHELPWSRADLYA
;
A
#
# COMPACT_ATOMS: atom_id res chain seq x y z
N MET A 1 -34.86 -13.49 18.49
CA MET A 1 -33.98 -12.86 17.50
C MET A 1 -32.72 -13.68 17.20
N PHE A 2 -32.19 -14.46 18.15
CA PHE A 2 -30.96 -15.27 18.04
C PHE A 2 -31.11 -16.49 17.09
N ALA A 3 -32.21 -17.28 17.24
CA ALA A 3 -32.36 -18.54 16.53
C ALA A 3 -32.38 -18.42 14.99
N PRO A 4 -33.10 -17.46 14.37
CA PRO A 4 -33.10 -17.32 12.91
C PRO A 4 -31.71 -16.93 12.36
N LEU A 5 -30.98 -16.03 13.03
CA LEU A 5 -29.61 -15.65 12.63
C LEU A 5 -28.66 -16.84 12.73
N MET A 6 -28.74 -17.62 13.78
CA MET A 6 -27.90 -18.80 13.97
C MET A 6 -28.19 -19.89 12.92
N THR A 7 -29.44 -20.03 12.51
CA THR A 7 -29.80 -20.94 11.41
C THR A 7 -29.18 -20.45 10.11
N ALA A 8 -29.38 -19.18 9.74
CA ALA A 8 -28.79 -18.60 8.54
C ALA A 8 -27.24 -18.71 8.52
N LEU A 9 -26.58 -18.48 9.65
CA LEU A 9 -25.12 -18.64 9.76
C LEU A 9 -24.66 -20.11 9.57
N ARG A 10 -25.42 -21.08 10.09
CA ARG A 10 -25.12 -22.52 9.89
C ARG A 10 -25.30 -22.96 8.45
N ASP A 11 -26.32 -22.44 7.77
CA ASP A 11 -26.62 -22.75 6.37
C ASP A 11 -25.48 -22.31 5.42
N LEU A 12 -24.63 -21.37 5.84
CA LEU A 12 -23.44 -20.96 5.10
C LEU A 12 -22.30 -21.96 5.13
N HIS A 13 -22.33 -22.96 6.03
CA HIS A 13 -21.33 -24.01 6.17
C HIS A 13 -19.87 -23.49 6.24
N LEU A 14 -19.68 -22.28 6.82
CA LEU A 14 -18.35 -21.68 6.97
C LEU A 14 -17.51 -22.48 7.95
N PRO A 15 -16.21 -22.69 7.69
CA PRO A 15 -15.31 -23.45 8.58
C PRO A 15 -14.93 -22.65 9.83
N VAL A 16 -15.94 -22.21 10.58
CA VAL A 16 -15.80 -21.36 11.75
C VAL A 16 -16.62 -21.89 12.93
N GLN A 17 -16.09 -21.71 14.12
CA GLN A 17 -16.85 -21.83 15.35
C GLN A 17 -16.90 -20.48 16.08
N LEU A 18 -17.97 -20.25 16.79
CA LEU A 18 -18.09 -19.14 17.74
C LEU A 18 -17.83 -19.65 19.14
N ARG A 19 -17.06 -18.93 19.93
CA ARG A 19 -16.99 -19.05 21.37
C ARG A 19 -17.64 -17.80 21.96
N LEU A 20 -18.72 -17.98 22.70
CA LEU A 20 -19.49 -16.88 23.26
C LEU A 20 -18.94 -16.44 24.63
N TRP A 21 -19.35 -15.29 25.11
CA TRP A 21 -18.96 -14.67 26.39
C TRP A 21 -19.24 -15.54 27.61
N ASP A 22 -20.18 -16.48 27.51
CA ASP A 22 -20.53 -17.44 28.59
C ASP A 22 -19.72 -18.74 28.50
N GLY A 23 -18.79 -18.83 27.56
CA GLY A 23 -17.97 -20.02 27.32
C GLY A 23 -18.63 -21.06 26.41
N SER A 24 -19.88 -20.88 26.00
CA SER A 24 -20.54 -21.79 25.07
C SER A 24 -19.93 -21.74 23.67
N HIS A 25 -20.02 -22.85 22.95
CA HIS A 25 -19.49 -22.99 21.60
C HIS A 25 -20.60 -23.28 20.59
N VAL A 26 -20.52 -22.63 19.42
CA VAL A 26 -21.42 -22.85 18.31
C VAL A 26 -20.61 -23.11 17.04
N VAL A 27 -20.72 -24.31 16.50
CA VAL A 27 -20.09 -24.71 15.26
C VAL A 27 -21.02 -24.31 14.09
N LEU A 28 -20.46 -23.55 13.11
CA LEU A 28 -21.21 -23.05 11.96
C LEU A 28 -20.96 -23.88 10.68
N GLY A 29 -19.91 -24.69 10.65
CA GLY A 29 -19.63 -25.57 9.52
C GLY A 29 -18.67 -26.67 9.86
N PRO A 30 -18.44 -27.63 8.95
CA PRO A 30 -17.58 -28.77 9.19
C PRO A 30 -16.11 -28.32 9.34
N SER A 31 -15.38 -28.97 10.25
CA SER A 31 -13.93 -28.77 10.44
C SER A 31 -13.53 -27.29 10.60
N PRO A 32 -13.97 -26.63 11.67
CA PRO A 32 -13.66 -25.21 11.84
C PRO A 32 -12.15 -24.96 11.94
N VAL A 33 -11.64 -24.02 11.13
CA VAL A 33 -10.24 -23.60 11.10
C VAL A 33 -10.02 -22.25 11.79
N VAL A 34 -11.12 -21.52 12.08
CA VAL A 34 -11.14 -20.23 12.76
C VAL A 34 -12.11 -20.29 13.93
N THR A 35 -11.71 -19.68 15.05
CA THR A 35 -12.61 -19.40 16.17
C THR A 35 -12.80 -17.89 16.31
N LEU A 36 -14.06 -17.45 16.23
CA LEU A 36 -14.45 -16.08 16.57
C LEU A 36 -14.89 -16.07 18.05
N VAL A 37 -14.21 -15.28 18.86
CA VAL A 37 -14.49 -15.15 20.30
C VAL A 37 -15.35 -13.91 20.50
N VAL A 38 -16.64 -14.10 20.74
CA VAL A 38 -17.57 -13.00 20.98
C VAL A 38 -17.49 -12.61 22.45
N ASN A 39 -16.81 -11.52 22.77
CA ASN A 39 -16.64 -11.03 24.15
C ASN A 39 -17.80 -10.12 24.59
N ASP A 40 -18.48 -9.47 23.63
CA ASP A 40 -19.58 -8.55 23.86
C ASP A 40 -20.92 -9.15 23.35
N PRO A 41 -21.88 -9.46 24.21
CA PRO A 41 -23.18 -9.97 23.81
C PRO A 41 -23.94 -9.06 22.82
N ALA A 42 -23.75 -7.74 22.92
CA ALA A 42 -24.40 -6.78 22.05
C ALA A 42 -23.97 -6.91 20.58
N LEU A 43 -22.77 -7.44 20.32
CA LEU A 43 -22.26 -7.66 18.96
C LEU A 43 -23.16 -8.63 18.17
N VAL A 44 -23.73 -9.62 18.80
CA VAL A 44 -24.54 -10.65 18.12
C VAL A 44 -25.72 -10.05 17.36
N GLY A 45 -26.40 -9.05 17.94
CA GLY A 45 -27.49 -8.35 17.26
C GLY A 45 -27.02 -7.59 16.00
N GLN A 46 -25.78 -7.09 16.02
CA GLN A 46 -25.18 -6.36 14.92
C GLN A 46 -24.75 -7.28 13.76
N LEU A 47 -24.43 -8.55 14.05
CA LEU A 47 -24.07 -9.56 13.05
C LEU A 47 -25.24 -9.93 12.10
N ALA A 48 -26.45 -9.45 12.34
CA ALA A 48 -27.57 -9.55 11.38
C ALA A 48 -27.34 -8.71 10.10
N LYS A 49 -26.50 -7.67 10.19
CA LYS A 49 -26.05 -6.84 9.06
C LYS A 49 -24.53 -6.63 9.18
N PRO A 50 -23.73 -7.65 8.90
CA PRO A 50 -22.29 -7.57 9.09
C PRO A 50 -21.65 -6.68 8.03
N SER A 51 -20.58 -5.98 8.41
CA SER A 51 -19.67 -5.35 7.48
C SER A 51 -18.23 -5.64 7.91
N LEU A 52 -17.27 -5.51 6.99
CA LEU A 52 -15.86 -5.67 7.33
C LEU A 52 -15.39 -4.57 8.29
N ASP A 53 -15.97 -3.36 8.20
CA ASP A 53 -15.72 -2.29 9.18
C ASP A 53 -16.23 -2.68 10.57
N LEU A 54 -17.48 -3.18 10.70
CA LEU A 54 -18.03 -3.61 11.98
C LEU A 54 -17.20 -4.73 12.62
N LEU A 55 -16.87 -5.77 11.84
CA LEU A 55 -16.09 -6.90 12.34
C LEU A 55 -14.67 -6.47 12.72
N GLY A 56 -14.03 -5.66 11.87
CA GLY A 56 -12.69 -5.12 12.10
C GLY A 56 -12.63 -4.22 13.33
N SER A 57 -13.54 -3.24 13.44
CA SER A 57 -13.63 -2.34 14.60
C SER A 57 -13.90 -3.12 15.90
N SER A 58 -14.80 -4.11 15.85
CA SER A 58 -15.08 -4.95 17.02
C SER A 58 -13.85 -5.75 17.48
N TYR A 59 -12.99 -6.19 16.54
CA TYR A 59 -11.73 -6.84 16.87
C TYR A 59 -10.73 -5.85 17.46
N VAL A 60 -10.58 -4.68 16.87
CA VAL A 60 -9.67 -3.62 17.37
C VAL A 60 -10.06 -3.23 18.81
N GLU A 61 -11.34 -3.04 19.07
CA GLU A 61 -11.91 -2.68 20.38
C GLU A 61 -11.91 -3.83 21.40
N GLY A 62 -11.57 -5.05 21.00
CA GLY A 62 -11.56 -6.22 21.88
C GLY A 62 -12.93 -6.87 22.15
N ARG A 63 -14.00 -6.39 21.50
CA ARG A 63 -15.35 -6.96 21.53
C ARG A 63 -15.42 -8.31 20.82
N LEU A 64 -14.55 -8.50 19.83
CA LEU A 64 -14.36 -9.72 19.07
C LEU A 64 -12.90 -10.18 19.21
N GLY A 65 -12.66 -11.46 19.49
CA GLY A 65 -11.36 -12.11 19.42
C GLY A 65 -11.28 -13.00 18.19
N LEU A 66 -10.06 -13.21 17.71
CA LEU A 66 -9.78 -14.03 16.53
C LEU A 66 -8.72 -15.07 16.85
N GLU A 67 -9.02 -16.36 16.61
CA GLU A 67 -8.07 -17.48 16.74
C GLU A 67 -8.03 -18.24 15.41
N GLY A 68 -6.82 -18.56 14.92
CA GLY A 68 -6.62 -19.23 13.64
C GLY A 68 -5.89 -18.33 12.63
N PRO A 69 -5.66 -18.82 11.40
CA PRO A 69 -4.93 -18.09 10.35
C PRO A 69 -5.66 -16.81 9.95
N ILE A 70 -5.00 -15.64 10.05
CA ILE A 70 -5.62 -14.33 9.83
C ILE A 70 -6.18 -14.18 8.40
N LEU A 71 -5.52 -14.74 7.38
CA LEU A 71 -6.01 -14.70 5.98
C LEU A 71 -7.34 -15.47 5.84
N GLU A 72 -7.50 -16.59 6.56
CA GLU A 72 -8.77 -17.34 6.59
C GLU A 72 -9.87 -16.55 7.31
N VAL A 73 -9.53 -15.82 8.37
CA VAL A 73 -10.47 -14.91 9.04
C VAL A 73 -11.04 -13.90 8.06
N ILE A 74 -10.18 -13.23 7.27
CA ILE A 74 -10.61 -12.24 6.26
C ILE A 74 -11.50 -12.90 5.21
N ARG A 75 -11.13 -14.08 4.69
CA ARG A 75 -11.92 -14.81 3.69
C ARG A 75 -13.30 -15.18 4.21
N ILE A 76 -13.39 -15.65 5.46
CA ILE A 76 -14.66 -15.99 6.11
C ILE A 76 -15.50 -14.74 6.32
N ALA A 77 -14.92 -13.63 6.79
CA ALA A 77 -15.61 -12.37 7.01
C ALA A 77 -16.23 -11.80 5.71
N ASP A 78 -15.49 -11.81 4.60
CA ASP A 78 -16.02 -11.41 3.28
C ASP A 78 -17.14 -12.35 2.83
N SER A 79 -16.98 -13.68 2.99
CA SER A 79 -18.02 -14.65 2.63
C SER A 79 -19.30 -14.43 3.43
N LEU A 80 -19.18 -14.12 4.72
CA LEU A 80 -20.29 -13.78 5.61
C LEU A 80 -21.01 -12.52 5.14
N CYS A 81 -20.27 -11.44 4.87
CA CYS A 81 -20.85 -10.18 4.40
C CYS A 81 -21.61 -10.37 3.08
N ARG A 82 -21.00 -11.05 2.10
CA ARG A 82 -21.64 -11.34 0.80
C ARG A 82 -22.93 -12.16 0.93
N ALA A 83 -22.92 -13.17 1.79
CA ALA A 83 -24.06 -14.05 1.95
C ALA A 83 -25.25 -13.36 2.63
N LEU A 84 -25.02 -12.46 3.58
CA LEU A 84 -26.09 -11.82 4.35
C LEU A 84 -26.53 -10.45 3.80
N ILE A 85 -25.66 -9.75 3.05
CA ILE A 85 -25.94 -8.40 2.55
C ILE A 85 -26.05 -8.37 1.02
N GLY A 86 -25.40 -9.31 0.31
CA GLY A 86 -25.34 -9.31 -1.14
C GLY A 86 -24.22 -8.44 -1.70
N GLU A 87 -24.45 -7.80 -2.86
CA GLU A 87 -23.46 -6.91 -3.47
C GLU A 87 -23.35 -5.58 -2.68
N ASP A 88 -22.13 -5.10 -2.58
CA ASP A 88 -21.83 -3.82 -1.93
C ASP A 88 -22.31 -2.66 -2.82
N THR A 89 -23.31 -1.92 -2.32
CA THR A 89 -23.87 -0.73 -2.97
C THR A 89 -23.42 0.57 -2.29
N GLY A 90 -22.33 0.52 -1.51
CA GLY A 90 -21.84 1.64 -0.74
C GLY A 90 -21.70 2.93 -1.55
N THR A 91 -21.90 4.07 -0.91
CA THR A 91 -21.72 5.41 -1.49
C THR A 91 -20.24 5.78 -1.48
N ALA A 92 -19.80 6.52 -2.51
CA ALA A 92 -18.44 7.06 -2.53
C ALA A 92 -18.20 7.93 -1.28
N PRO A 93 -17.02 7.84 -0.64
CA PRO A 93 -16.68 8.68 0.50
C PRO A 93 -16.70 10.15 0.11
N SER A 94 -17.04 11.03 1.06
CA SER A 94 -16.94 12.48 0.86
C SER A 94 -15.49 12.86 0.60
N ARG A 95 -15.25 13.73 -0.39
CA ARG A 95 -13.92 14.29 -0.66
C ARG A 95 -13.42 15.01 0.58
N GLN A 96 -12.20 14.72 0.97
CA GLN A 96 -11.55 15.35 2.12
C GLN A 96 -10.58 16.44 1.67
N ALA A 97 -10.29 17.39 2.58
CA ALA A 97 -9.32 18.43 2.29
C ALA A 97 -7.90 17.87 2.44
N HIS A 98 -7.06 18.16 1.45
CA HIS A 98 -5.63 17.81 1.43
C HIS A 98 -4.81 19.11 1.41
N ASP A 99 -4.38 19.56 2.57
CA ASP A 99 -3.37 20.60 2.71
C ASP A 99 -2.07 20.03 3.31
N LYS A 100 -0.99 20.83 3.31
CA LYS A 100 0.33 20.36 3.78
C LYS A 100 0.30 19.85 5.24
N ALA A 101 -0.46 20.48 6.11
CA ALA A 101 -0.52 20.12 7.53
C ALA A 101 -1.31 18.83 7.74
N THR A 102 -2.44 18.69 7.06
CA THR A 102 -3.28 17.48 7.09
C THR A 102 -2.54 16.27 6.52
N ASP A 103 -1.87 16.43 5.36
CA ASP A 103 -1.10 15.35 4.74
C ASP A 103 0.08 14.93 5.62
N ALA A 104 0.82 15.88 6.20
CA ALA A 104 1.91 15.59 7.12
C ALA A 104 1.43 14.85 8.38
N ALA A 105 0.29 15.24 8.95
CA ALA A 105 -0.29 14.58 10.12
C ALA A 105 -0.75 13.15 9.78
N ALA A 106 -1.35 12.91 8.61
CA ALA A 106 -1.78 11.59 8.16
C ALA A 106 -0.58 10.66 7.93
N ILE A 107 0.49 11.16 7.33
CA ILE A 107 1.74 10.41 7.14
C ILE A 107 2.39 10.09 8.47
N SER A 108 2.50 11.05 9.39
CA SER A 108 3.02 10.83 10.73
C SER A 108 2.21 9.76 11.47
N TYR A 109 0.90 9.84 11.43
CA TYR A 109 0.02 8.85 12.06
C TYR A 109 0.29 7.42 11.59
N HIS A 110 0.50 7.22 10.30
CA HIS A 110 0.74 5.89 9.72
C HIS A 110 2.18 5.41 9.91
N TYR A 111 3.18 6.27 9.70
CA TYR A 111 4.60 5.88 9.60
C TYR A 111 5.41 6.09 10.89
N ASP A 112 4.89 6.82 11.90
CA ASP A 112 5.62 7.11 13.15
C ASP A 112 5.43 6.02 14.24
N LEU A 113 4.94 4.83 13.86
CA LEU A 113 5.20 3.63 14.62
C LEU A 113 6.70 3.33 14.60
N SER A 114 7.21 2.61 15.62
CA SER A 114 8.65 2.40 15.75
C SER A 114 9.26 1.70 14.53
N ASN A 115 10.45 2.14 14.09
CA ASN A 115 11.21 1.48 13.03
C ASN A 115 11.43 -0.03 13.33
N ASP A 116 11.54 -0.41 14.60
CA ASP A 116 11.73 -1.79 15.02
C ASP A 116 10.48 -2.65 14.77
N PHE A 117 9.29 -2.06 14.88
CA PHE A 117 8.05 -2.74 14.49
C PHE A 117 8.03 -3.04 12.98
N TYR A 118 8.41 -2.09 12.13
CA TYR A 118 8.48 -2.30 10.68
C TYR A 118 9.53 -3.35 10.30
N ARG A 119 10.68 -3.41 10.98
CA ARG A 119 11.72 -4.43 10.79
C ARG A 119 11.25 -5.85 11.03
N LEU A 120 10.20 -6.06 11.82
CA LEU A 120 9.69 -7.40 12.09
C LEU A 120 9.14 -8.08 10.83
N TRP A 121 8.62 -7.32 9.87
CA TRP A 121 7.89 -7.89 8.76
C TRP A 121 8.29 -7.37 7.37
N LEU A 122 8.98 -6.24 7.25
CA LEU A 122 9.58 -5.80 6.00
C LEU A 122 10.83 -6.66 5.62
N ASP A 123 11.36 -6.41 4.43
CA ASP A 123 12.65 -6.88 3.99
C ASP A 123 13.80 -6.14 4.70
N GLN A 124 15.05 -6.59 4.45
CA GLN A 124 16.24 -6.01 5.08
C GLN A 124 16.45 -4.51 4.75
N ASP A 125 16.02 -4.06 3.57
CA ASP A 125 16.12 -2.66 3.15
C ASP A 125 14.90 -1.82 3.57
N MET A 126 13.92 -2.45 4.25
CA MET A 126 12.68 -1.82 4.73
C MET A 126 11.91 -1.14 3.58
N VAL A 127 11.75 -1.82 2.47
CA VAL A 127 11.04 -1.31 1.32
C VAL A 127 9.53 -1.53 1.51
N TYR A 128 8.82 -0.49 1.94
CA TYR A 128 7.39 -0.56 2.22
C TYR A 128 6.55 -0.21 0.97
N SER A 129 6.67 -1.05 -0.03
CA SER A 129 5.88 -0.99 -1.28
C SER A 129 5.89 -2.37 -1.96
N CYS A 130 5.09 -2.53 -3.02
CA CYS A 130 4.96 -3.79 -3.73
C CYS A 130 6.32 -4.33 -4.21
N ALA A 131 6.62 -5.59 -3.90
CA ALA A 131 7.77 -6.33 -4.43
C ALA A 131 7.48 -6.84 -5.86
N TYR A 132 8.50 -7.32 -6.56
CA TYR A 132 8.39 -7.88 -7.91
C TYR A 132 8.87 -9.34 -7.91
N PHE A 133 8.00 -10.26 -8.29
CA PHE A 133 8.25 -11.69 -8.31
C PHE A 133 8.40 -12.15 -9.77
N GLU A 134 9.60 -12.41 -10.22
CA GLU A 134 9.88 -12.82 -11.60
C GLU A 134 9.31 -14.20 -11.92
N THR A 135 9.41 -15.14 -10.97
CA THR A 135 8.93 -16.51 -11.11
C THR A 135 7.74 -16.83 -10.20
N GLY A 136 7.53 -16.03 -9.14
CA GLY A 136 6.51 -16.25 -8.10
C GLY A 136 7.01 -17.08 -6.92
N GLY A 137 8.24 -17.60 -6.97
CA GLY A 137 8.84 -18.43 -5.92
C GLY A 137 9.84 -17.72 -5.02
N GLU A 138 10.16 -16.45 -5.30
CA GLU A 138 11.12 -15.65 -4.56
C GLU A 138 10.68 -15.42 -3.13
N ASP A 139 11.62 -15.34 -2.20
CA ASP A 139 11.37 -14.76 -0.89
C ASP A 139 11.19 -13.23 -0.97
N LEU A 140 10.78 -12.61 0.14
CA LEU A 140 10.48 -11.18 0.15
C LEU A 140 11.71 -10.32 -0.16
N ASP A 141 12.88 -10.68 0.36
CA ASP A 141 14.12 -9.90 0.19
C ASP A 141 14.57 -9.95 -1.27
N GLN A 142 14.55 -11.13 -1.89
CA GLN A 142 14.83 -11.31 -3.31
C GLN A 142 13.84 -10.54 -4.19
N ALA A 143 12.54 -10.63 -3.90
CA ALA A 143 11.50 -9.95 -4.66
C ALA A 143 11.58 -8.41 -4.53
N GLN A 144 11.98 -7.88 -3.37
CA GLN A 144 12.21 -6.45 -3.21
C GLN A 144 13.45 -5.97 -3.98
N GLN A 145 14.54 -6.74 -3.96
CA GLN A 145 15.72 -6.43 -4.79
C GLN A 145 15.38 -6.46 -6.29
N ALA A 146 14.60 -7.45 -6.73
CA ALA A 146 14.11 -7.52 -8.11
C ALA A 146 13.25 -6.29 -8.47
N LYS A 147 12.36 -5.83 -7.56
CA LYS A 147 11.55 -4.63 -7.76
C LYS A 147 12.41 -3.37 -7.90
N LEU A 148 13.41 -3.17 -7.05
CA LEU A 148 14.30 -2.01 -7.12
C LEU A 148 15.06 -2.00 -8.46
N ARG A 149 15.58 -3.16 -8.87
CA ARG A 149 16.24 -3.32 -10.17
C ARG A 149 15.29 -3.06 -11.34
N HIS A 150 14.06 -3.57 -11.28
CA HIS A 150 13.03 -3.37 -12.30
C HIS A 150 12.68 -1.90 -12.50
N LEU A 151 12.50 -1.14 -11.41
CA LEU A 151 12.27 0.31 -11.45
C LEU A 151 13.45 1.05 -12.10
N CYS A 152 14.68 0.74 -11.68
CA CYS A 152 15.89 1.38 -12.22
C CYS A 152 16.09 1.05 -13.72
N ARG A 153 15.81 -0.19 -14.14
CA ARG A 153 15.85 -0.60 -15.56
C ARG A 153 14.79 0.13 -16.37
N LYS A 154 13.55 0.22 -15.92
CA LYS A 154 12.48 0.98 -16.59
C LYS A 154 12.83 2.45 -16.75
N LEU A 155 13.45 3.05 -15.74
CA LEU A 155 13.97 4.42 -15.79
C LEU A 155 15.22 4.54 -16.66
N ARG A 156 15.82 3.41 -17.09
CA ARG A 156 17.08 3.37 -17.84
C ARG A 156 18.17 4.19 -17.16
N LEU A 157 18.31 4.00 -15.85
CA LEU A 157 19.31 4.70 -15.06
C LEU A 157 20.73 4.39 -15.57
N GLN A 158 21.51 5.45 -15.73
CA GLN A 158 22.92 5.39 -16.08
C GLN A 158 23.77 6.00 -14.96
N PRO A 159 25.07 5.63 -14.88
CA PRO A 159 25.97 6.29 -13.95
C PRO A 159 26.01 7.80 -14.17
N GLY A 160 25.87 8.56 -13.08
CA GLY A 160 25.82 10.03 -13.11
C GLY A 160 24.43 10.63 -13.40
N ASP A 161 23.40 9.83 -13.70
CA ASP A 161 22.03 10.35 -13.79
C ASP A 161 21.59 10.94 -12.45
N ARG A 162 20.94 12.09 -12.47
CA ARG A 162 20.32 12.72 -11.32
C ARG A 162 18.90 12.21 -11.17
N LEU A 163 18.68 11.36 -10.16
CA LEU A 163 17.40 10.75 -9.82
C LEU A 163 16.71 11.52 -8.69
N LEU A 164 15.47 11.94 -8.90
CA LEU A 164 14.58 12.39 -7.84
C LEU A 164 13.72 11.21 -7.34
N ASP A 165 13.77 10.91 -6.03
CA ASP A 165 12.93 9.90 -5.36
C ASP A 165 11.88 10.59 -4.48
N VAL A 166 10.63 10.66 -4.96
CA VAL A 166 9.52 11.34 -4.28
C VAL A 166 8.80 10.35 -3.36
N GLY A 167 8.99 10.52 -2.06
CA GLY A 167 8.52 9.56 -1.05
C GLY A 167 9.55 8.46 -0.82
N CYS A 168 10.81 8.81 -0.57
CA CYS A 168 11.94 7.88 -0.48
C CYS A 168 11.89 6.90 0.70
N GLY A 169 10.97 7.08 1.66
CA GLY A 169 10.83 6.22 2.82
C GLY A 169 12.12 6.09 3.62
N TRP A 170 12.53 4.86 3.93
CA TRP A 170 13.79 4.55 4.62
C TRP A 170 15.00 4.49 3.67
N GLY A 171 14.89 5.04 2.46
CA GLY A 171 15.99 5.21 1.51
C GLY A 171 16.39 3.94 0.75
N GLY A 172 15.55 2.89 0.76
CA GLY A 172 15.88 1.61 0.10
C GLY A 172 16.15 1.76 -1.39
N LEU A 173 15.27 2.45 -2.14
CA LEU A 173 15.46 2.71 -3.57
C LEU A 173 16.64 3.66 -3.83
N ALA A 174 16.73 4.74 -3.06
CA ALA A 174 17.80 5.73 -3.22
C ALA A 174 19.20 5.10 -3.08
N ARG A 175 19.40 4.29 -2.03
CA ARG A 175 20.67 3.57 -1.79
C ARG A 175 20.95 2.55 -2.88
N PHE A 176 19.93 1.80 -3.32
CA PHE A 176 20.05 0.82 -4.40
C PHE A 176 20.45 1.48 -5.72
N ALA A 177 19.77 2.56 -6.11
CA ALA A 177 20.07 3.28 -7.35
C ALA A 177 21.50 3.86 -7.38
N ALA A 178 21.94 4.43 -6.26
CA ALA A 178 23.30 4.93 -6.15
C ALA A 178 24.34 3.79 -6.23
N ARG A 179 24.15 2.71 -5.47
CA ARG A 179 25.11 1.60 -5.39
C ARG A 179 25.18 0.78 -6.68
N GLU A 180 24.04 0.40 -7.25
CA GLU A 180 24.00 -0.54 -8.38
C GLU A 180 24.04 0.13 -9.75
N PHE A 181 23.59 1.39 -9.84
CA PHE A 181 23.49 2.14 -11.10
C PHE A 181 24.38 3.39 -11.14
N GLY A 182 25.03 3.75 -10.03
CA GLY A 182 25.89 4.94 -9.96
C GLY A 182 25.15 6.26 -10.09
N ALA A 183 23.85 6.28 -9.75
CA ALA A 183 23.03 7.48 -9.84
C ALA A 183 23.33 8.45 -8.69
N GLU A 184 23.18 9.76 -8.96
CA GLU A 184 23.12 10.81 -7.95
C GLU A 184 21.67 11.00 -7.53
N VAL A 185 21.35 10.68 -6.26
CA VAL A 185 19.96 10.62 -5.82
C VAL A 185 19.63 11.76 -4.87
N PHE A 186 18.53 12.47 -5.17
CA PHE A 186 17.87 13.39 -4.27
C PHE A 186 16.52 12.79 -3.84
N GLY A 187 16.37 12.44 -2.57
CA GLY A 187 15.16 11.83 -2.03
C GLY A 187 14.44 12.74 -1.04
N ILE A 188 13.12 12.72 -1.08
CA ILE A 188 12.29 13.48 -0.12
C ILE A 188 11.31 12.57 0.60
N THR A 189 11.04 12.88 1.86
CA THR A 189 10.01 12.23 2.70
C THR A 189 9.42 13.25 3.67
N LEU A 190 8.19 12.99 4.17
CA LEU A 190 7.54 13.77 5.23
C LEU A 190 7.71 13.16 6.63
N SER A 191 8.22 11.93 6.76
CA SER A 191 8.46 11.29 8.06
C SER A 191 9.89 11.54 8.55
N ARG A 192 10.03 12.15 9.73
CA ARG A 192 11.31 12.35 10.40
C ARG A 192 11.98 11.04 10.78
N ALA A 193 11.20 10.08 11.28
CA ALA A 193 11.70 8.77 11.69
C ALA A 193 12.28 7.98 10.50
N GLN A 194 11.63 8.07 9.33
CA GLN A 194 12.16 7.50 8.10
C GLN A 194 13.46 8.19 7.67
N LEU A 195 13.46 9.52 7.64
CA LEU A 195 14.61 10.31 7.20
C LEU A 195 15.86 10.05 8.03
N GLU A 196 15.73 10.05 9.36
CA GLU A 196 16.84 9.82 10.27
C GLU A 196 17.49 8.46 10.03
N LEU A 197 16.70 7.38 9.96
CA LEU A 197 17.20 6.05 9.67
C LEU A 197 17.76 5.94 8.25
N ALA A 198 17.13 6.57 7.26
CA ALA A 198 17.60 6.56 5.89
C ALA A 198 18.98 7.24 5.75
N ARG A 199 19.18 8.41 6.39
CA ARG A 199 20.48 9.11 6.42
C ARG A 199 21.58 8.28 7.10
N GLN A 200 21.25 7.63 8.22
CA GLN A 200 22.20 6.73 8.87
C GLN A 200 22.63 5.61 7.93
N ARG A 201 21.68 4.93 7.26
CA ARG A 201 21.98 3.85 6.32
C ARG A 201 22.77 4.31 5.10
N VAL A 202 22.52 5.52 4.58
CA VAL A 202 23.32 6.14 3.51
C VAL A 202 24.75 6.33 3.96
N ALA A 203 24.97 6.78 5.20
CA ALA A 203 26.30 6.95 5.76
C ALA A 203 27.01 5.61 5.98
N ASP A 204 26.31 4.62 6.55
CA ASP A 204 26.83 3.27 6.81
C ASP A 204 27.26 2.56 5.51
N ASP A 205 26.53 2.80 4.41
CA ASP A 205 26.84 2.27 3.07
C ASP A 205 27.95 3.07 2.35
N GLY A 206 28.44 4.18 2.91
CA GLY A 206 29.44 5.06 2.27
C GLY A 206 28.91 5.87 1.09
N LEU A 207 27.57 6.07 1.00
CA LEU A 207 26.89 6.71 -0.14
C LEU A 207 26.61 8.21 0.07
N ALA A 208 27.15 8.83 1.14
CA ALA A 208 26.86 10.24 1.48
C ALA A 208 27.25 11.26 0.39
N GLY A 209 28.18 10.89 -0.51
CA GLY A 209 28.54 11.72 -1.67
C GLY A 209 27.59 11.60 -2.88
N GLN A 210 26.71 10.61 -2.90
CA GLN A 210 25.81 10.32 -4.03
C GLN A 210 24.34 10.43 -3.67
N VAL A 211 23.97 10.32 -2.37
CA VAL A 211 22.57 10.31 -1.91
C VAL A 211 22.35 11.44 -0.93
N GLN A 212 21.50 12.37 -1.31
CA GLN A 212 21.01 13.47 -0.46
C GLN A 212 19.53 13.21 -0.14
N LEU A 213 19.16 13.24 1.16
CA LEU A 213 17.78 13.01 1.62
C LEU A 213 17.31 14.20 2.45
N GLU A 214 16.06 14.65 2.18
CA GLU A 214 15.49 15.83 2.86
C GLU A 214 14.07 15.60 3.38
N LEU A 215 13.74 16.28 4.48
CA LEU A 215 12.36 16.40 4.96
C LEU A 215 11.68 17.51 4.16
N MET A 216 10.92 17.12 3.14
CA MET A 216 10.36 18.09 2.19
C MET A 216 9.03 17.60 1.64
N ASP A 217 8.08 18.52 1.45
CA ASP A 217 6.84 18.26 0.73
C ASP A 217 7.09 18.36 -0.79
N TYR A 218 6.46 17.47 -1.59
CA TYR A 218 6.60 17.49 -3.04
C TYR A 218 6.26 18.83 -3.68
N ARG A 219 5.37 19.62 -3.06
CA ARG A 219 4.98 20.96 -3.50
C ARG A 219 6.10 22.00 -3.39
N GLU A 220 7.20 21.67 -2.70
CA GLU A 220 8.38 22.53 -2.50
C GLU A 220 9.55 22.14 -3.42
N LEU A 221 9.37 21.11 -4.24
CA LEU A 221 10.41 20.66 -5.17
C LEU A 221 10.80 21.75 -6.16
N PRO A 222 12.10 21.83 -6.53
CA PRO A 222 12.55 22.70 -7.59
C PRO A 222 11.85 22.42 -8.92
N GLN A 223 11.40 23.48 -9.60
CA GLN A 223 10.62 23.42 -10.84
C GLN A 223 11.49 23.78 -12.07
N ASP A 224 12.78 23.41 -12.07
CA ASP A 224 13.79 23.87 -13.04
C ASP A 224 14.32 22.77 -13.97
N GLY A 225 13.69 21.60 -13.96
CA GLY A 225 14.04 20.51 -14.88
C GLY A 225 15.45 19.94 -14.64
N ARG A 226 15.93 19.97 -13.39
CA ARG A 226 17.30 19.54 -13.09
C ARG A 226 17.51 18.02 -13.03
N PHE A 227 16.45 17.23 -12.93
CA PHE A 227 16.57 15.78 -12.77
C PHE A 227 16.47 15.07 -14.13
N ASP A 228 17.33 14.07 -14.35
CA ASP A 228 17.28 13.19 -15.50
C ASP A 228 16.11 12.22 -15.41
N LYS A 229 15.86 11.72 -14.20
CA LYS A 229 14.83 10.74 -13.89
C LYS A 229 14.08 11.14 -12.61
N VAL A 230 12.79 10.82 -12.59
CA VAL A 230 11.94 10.99 -11.42
C VAL A 230 11.25 9.66 -11.12
N VAL A 231 11.25 9.25 -9.86
CA VAL A 231 10.49 8.09 -9.39
C VAL A 231 9.61 8.49 -8.21
N SER A 232 8.40 7.97 -8.17
CA SER A 232 7.48 8.14 -7.06
C SER A 232 6.77 6.82 -6.82
N VAL A 233 6.90 6.26 -5.60
CA VAL A 233 6.42 4.93 -5.25
C VAL A 233 5.52 5.01 -4.02
N GLY A 234 4.21 4.69 -4.18
CA GLY A 234 3.24 4.69 -3.09
C GLY A 234 2.97 6.07 -2.52
N MET A 235 2.96 7.11 -3.36
CA MET A 235 2.85 8.49 -2.93
C MET A 235 1.53 9.16 -3.37
N PHE A 236 1.06 8.91 -4.60
CA PHE A 236 -0.11 9.62 -5.11
C PHE A 236 -1.41 9.26 -4.37
N GLU A 237 -1.45 8.15 -3.67
CA GLU A 237 -2.55 7.72 -2.80
C GLU A 237 -2.78 8.69 -1.62
N HIS A 238 -1.75 9.46 -1.26
CA HIS A 238 -1.77 10.46 -0.18
C HIS A 238 -1.96 11.90 -0.69
N VAL A 239 -2.02 12.09 -2.00
CA VAL A 239 -2.10 13.42 -2.63
C VAL A 239 -3.53 13.97 -2.60
N GLY A 240 -4.53 13.09 -2.69
CA GLY A 240 -5.93 13.44 -2.89
C GLY A 240 -6.26 13.81 -4.34
N HIS A 241 -7.45 13.44 -4.80
CA HIS A 241 -7.85 13.61 -6.22
C HIS A 241 -7.75 15.06 -6.70
N ALA A 242 -8.07 16.03 -5.82
CA ALA A 242 -8.05 17.46 -6.16
C ALA A 242 -6.62 17.98 -6.44
N ASN A 243 -5.61 17.37 -5.85
CA ASN A 243 -4.21 17.79 -5.98
C ASN A 243 -3.43 16.99 -7.04
N LEU A 244 -4.01 15.95 -7.65
CA LEU A 244 -3.33 15.17 -8.70
C LEU A 244 -2.82 16.03 -9.87
N PRO A 245 -3.56 17.05 -10.35
CA PRO A 245 -3.03 17.95 -11.39
C PRO A 245 -1.75 18.68 -10.96
N LEU A 246 -1.73 19.20 -9.72
CA LEU A 246 -0.55 19.86 -9.17
C LEU A 246 0.62 18.88 -9.02
N TYR A 247 0.36 17.68 -8.50
CA TYR A 247 1.35 16.64 -8.34
C TYR A 247 2.00 16.26 -9.68
N CYS A 248 1.20 15.93 -10.69
CA CYS A 248 1.73 15.55 -12.02
C CYS A 248 2.52 16.70 -12.68
N ARG A 249 2.05 17.95 -12.53
CA ARG A 249 2.77 19.13 -13.02
C ARG A 249 4.10 19.34 -12.28
N THR A 250 4.15 19.06 -10.99
CA THR A 250 5.40 19.13 -10.21
C THR A 250 6.42 18.12 -10.72
N LEU A 251 6.01 16.88 -10.98
CA LEU A 251 6.91 15.86 -11.56
C LEU A 251 7.38 16.26 -12.97
N PHE A 252 6.48 16.78 -13.81
CA PHE A 252 6.81 17.30 -15.16
C PHE A 252 7.85 18.43 -15.09
N ASN A 253 7.70 19.37 -14.16
CA ASN A 253 8.61 20.51 -14.04
C ASN A 253 9.96 20.13 -13.42
N ALA A 254 10.00 19.09 -12.58
CA ALA A 254 11.24 18.60 -11.97
C ALA A 254 12.13 17.85 -12.96
N VAL A 255 11.54 17.12 -13.93
CA VAL A 255 12.28 16.34 -14.91
C VAL A 255 12.68 17.19 -16.12
N ARG A 256 13.89 16.95 -16.66
CA ARG A 256 14.37 17.61 -17.89
C ARG A 256 13.63 17.11 -19.15
N PRO A 257 13.62 17.87 -20.26
CA PRO A 257 13.19 17.36 -21.56
C PRO A 257 13.96 16.08 -21.97
N GLY A 258 13.25 15.07 -22.45
CA GLY A 258 13.78 13.72 -22.72
C GLY A 258 13.95 12.84 -21.49
N GLY A 259 13.74 13.35 -20.29
CA GLY A 259 13.82 12.59 -19.04
C GLY A 259 12.60 11.72 -18.77
N LEU A 260 12.74 10.76 -17.86
CA LEU A 260 11.69 9.77 -17.55
C LEU A 260 11.09 9.99 -16.17
N VAL A 261 9.80 9.71 -16.06
CA VAL A 261 9.04 9.72 -14.81
C VAL A 261 8.41 8.34 -14.62
N MET A 262 8.69 7.70 -13.50
CA MET A 262 8.02 6.47 -13.05
C MET A 262 7.08 6.79 -11.90
N ASN A 263 5.78 6.54 -12.11
CA ASN A 263 4.77 6.64 -11.07
C ASN A 263 4.23 5.26 -10.74
N HIS A 264 4.48 4.78 -9.52
CA HIS A 264 4.07 3.46 -9.04
C HIS A 264 3.11 3.64 -7.87
N GLY A 265 1.89 3.14 -7.98
CA GLY A 265 0.94 3.30 -6.89
C GLY A 265 -0.34 2.49 -7.03
N ILE A 266 -1.11 2.48 -5.93
CA ILE A 266 -2.36 1.75 -5.81
C ILE A 266 -3.45 2.51 -6.56
N THR A 267 -4.27 1.78 -7.32
CA THR A 267 -5.37 2.35 -8.08
C THR A 267 -6.70 1.69 -7.72
N ALA A 268 -7.77 2.48 -7.75
CA ALA A 268 -9.11 1.98 -7.59
C ALA A 268 -9.51 1.05 -8.76
N ARG A 269 -10.38 0.09 -8.48
CA ARG A 269 -10.97 -0.80 -9.51
C ARG A 269 -11.98 -0.06 -10.39
N HIS A 270 -12.79 0.82 -9.79
CA HIS A 270 -13.93 1.46 -10.44
C HIS A 270 -13.65 2.94 -10.70
N THR A 271 -14.15 3.43 -11.83
CA THR A 271 -14.00 4.84 -12.25
C THR A 271 -14.91 5.80 -11.49
N ASP A 272 -15.96 5.29 -10.87
CA ASP A 272 -17.00 6.07 -10.17
C ASP A 272 -16.68 6.34 -8.69
N GLY A 273 -15.50 5.90 -8.22
CA GLY A 273 -15.06 6.15 -6.84
C GLY A 273 -15.85 5.38 -5.77
N ARG A 274 -16.62 4.34 -6.17
CA ARG A 274 -17.34 3.53 -5.17
C ARG A 274 -16.35 2.86 -4.21
N PRO A 275 -16.76 2.66 -2.93
CA PRO A 275 -15.87 2.14 -1.88
C PRO A 275 -15.44 0.71 -2.14
N VAL A 276 -14.38 0.31 -1.45
CA VAL A 276 -13.84 -1.04 -1.49
C VAL A 276 -14.63 -1.95 -0.55
N GLY A 277 -15.17 -3.01 -1.12
CA GLY A 277 -15.76 -4.22 -0.54
C GLY A 277 -16.30 -4.16 0.90
N HIS A 278 -17.64 -4.16 1.04
CA HIS A 278 -18.39 -4.45 2.29
C HIS A 278 -17.87 -3.74 3.58
N GLY A 279 -17.43 -2.48 3.46
CA GLY A 279 -16.90 -1.70 4.59
C GLY A 279 -15.39 -1.79 4.77
N ALA A 280 -14.64 -2.46 3.89
CA ALA A 280 -13.18 -2.51 3.99
C ALA A 280 -12.55 -1.12 3.82
N GLY A 281 -13.08 -0.30 2.92
CA GLY A 281 -12.64 1.08 2.70
C GLY A 281 -12.82 1.96 3.93
N GLU A 282 -13.95 1.83 4.62
CA GLU A 282 -14.26 2.55 5.87
C GLU A 282 -13.28 2.17 6.99
N PHE A 283 -12.98 0.88 7.15
CA PHE A 283 -11.98 0.42 8.11
C PHE A 283 -10.60 1.02 7.83
N ILE A 284 -10.15 0.96 6.58
CA ILE A 284 -8.84 1.51 6.17
C ILE A 284 -8.80 3.03 6.40
N GLY A 285 -9.85 3.76 6.02
CA GLY A 285 -9.92 5.21 6.22
C GLY A 285 -9.97 5.64 7.67
N ARG A 286 -10.52 4.79 8.56
CA ARG A 286 -10.60 5.08 10.00
C ARG A 286 -9.29 4.79 10.72
N TYR A 287 -8.64 3.67 10.44
CA TYR A 287 -7.57 3.13 11.28
C TYR A 287 -6.18 3.16 10.64
N VAL A 288 -6.08 3.27 9.31
CA VAL A 288 -4.80 3.06 8.62
C VAL A 288 -4.37 4.28 7.82
N PHE A 289 -5.20 4.72 6.89
CA PHE A 289 -4.92 5.86 6.00
C PHE A 289 -6.06 6.89 6.09
N PRO A 290 -6.12 7.69 7.15
CA PRO A 290 -7.00 8.84 7.17
C PRO A 290 -6.72 9.71 5.94
N HIS A 291 -7.77 10.07 5.21
CA HIS A 291 -7.68 10.87 3.98
C HIS A 291 -7.06 10.17 2.75
N GLY A 292 -6.80 8.85 2.78
CA GLY A 292 -6.32 8.13 1.59
C GLY A 292 -7.38 8.09 0.47
N GLU A 293 -7.03 8.58 -0.72
CA GLU A 293 -7.87 8.54 -1.91
C GLU A 293 -7.19 7.77 -3.04
N LEU A 294 -7.82 6.70 -3.52
CA LEU A 294 -7.27 5.89 -4.60
C LEU A 294 -7.82 6.36 -5.96
N PRO A 295 -7.00 6.94 -6.84
CA PRO A 295 -7.46 7.27 -8.18
C PRO A 295 -7.59 6.00 -9.03
N HIS A 296 -8.57 5.96 -9.94
CA HIS A 296 -8.60 4.95 -10.98
C HIS A 296 -7.45 5.17 -11.97
N LEU A 297 -6.96 4.08 -12.59
CA LEU A 297 -5.87 4.16 -13.58
C LEU A 297 -6.13 5.21 -14.68
N ALA A 298 -7.36 5.29 -15.21
CA ALA A 298 -7.71 6.28 -16.21
C ALA A 298 -7.58 7.73 -15.68
N MET A 299 -7.92 7.97 -14.41
CA MET A 299 -7.82 9.30 -13.80
C MET A 299 -6.36 9.75 -13.71
N ILE A 300 -5.49 8.93 -13.11
CA ILE A 300 -4.08 9.30 -12.97
C ILE A 300 -3.37 9.38 -14.32
N SER A 301 -3.73 8.50 -15.27
CA SER A 301 -3.18 8.57 -16.64
C SER A 301 -3.57 9.87 -17.36
N ALA A 302 -4.82 10.32 -17.22
CA ALA A 302 -5.26 11.60 -17.75
C ALA A 302 -4.46 12.77 -17.15
N GLN A 303 -4.27 12.79 -15.82
CA GLN A 303 -3.51 13.84 -15.15
C GLN A 303 -2.02 13.87 -15.55
N ILE A 304 -1.41 12.71 -15.77
CA ILE A 304 -0.04 12.60 -16.29
C ILE A 304 0.05 13.20 -17.70
N SER A 305 -0.89 12.85 -18.58
CA SER A 305 -0.95 13.38 -19.96
C SER A 305 -1.28 14.88 -20.00
N ASP A 306 -2.23 15.34 -19.19
CA ASP A 306 -2.60 16.77 -19.09
C ASP A 306 -1.45 17.63 -18.55
N ALA A 307 -0.54 17.06 -17.77
CA ALA A 307 0.69 17.73 -17.32
C ALA A 307 1.73 17.88 -18.44
N GLY A 308 1.57 17.20 -19.60
CA GLY A 308 2.48 17.24 -20.74
C GLY A 308 3.46 16.05 -20.82
N LEU A 309 3.27 15.02 -19.99
CA LEU A 309 4.05 13.78 -20.06
C LEU A 309 3.41 12.79 -21.04
N GLU A 310 4.22 12.15 -21.88
CA GLU A 310 3.79 11.06 -22.76
C GLU A 310 3.93 9.72 -22.03
N ILE A 311 2.81 9.00 -21.83
CA ILE A 311 2.83 7.67 -21.21
C ILE A 311 3.35 6.65 -22.22
N VAL A 312 4.42 5.94 -21.87
CA VAL A 312 5.10 4.98 -22.74
C VAL A 312 4.98 3.53 -22.28
N ASP A 313 4.64 3.32 -21.02
CA ASP A 313 4.40 1.96 -20.46
C ASP A 313 3.44 2.01 -19.27
N VAL A 314 2.59 0.98 -19.18
CA VAL A 314 1.74 0.72 -18.02
C VAL A 314 1.79 -0.76 -17.69
N GLU A 315 2.26 -1.09 -16.48
CA GLU A 315 2.34 -2.47 -16.00
C GLU A 315 1.49 -2.66 -14.75
N SER A 316 0.66 -3.72 -14.73
CA SER A 316 -0.14 -4.08 -13.56
C SER A 316 0.62 -5.04 -12.65
N LEU A 317 0.82 -4.65 -11.40
CA LEU A 317 1.49 -5.45 -10.38
C LEU A 317 0.54 -5.94 -9.28
N ARG A 318 -0.76 -6.00 -9.54
CA ARG A 318 -1.77 -6.41 -8.56
C ARG A 318 -1.43 -7.75 -7.88
N ARG A 319 -1.05 -8.77 -8.67
CA ARG A 319 -0.71 -10.10 -8.14
C ARG A 319 0.56 -10.07 -7.29
N HIS A 320 1.54 -9.26 -7.68
CA HIS A 320 2.76 -9.05 -6.91
C HIS A 320 2.45 -8.43 -5.54
N TYR A 321 1.54 -7.45 -5.49
CA TYR A 321 1.20 -6.83 -4.22
C TYR A 321 0.39 -7.74 -3.31
N ALA A 322 -0.54 -8.53 -3.85
CA ALA A 322 -1.21 -9.58 -3.08
C ALA A 322 -0.18 -10.48 -2.39
N ARG A 323 0.81 -10.98 -3.16
CA ARG A 323 1.87 -11.85 -2.63
C ARG A 323 2.78 -11.14 -1.63
N THR A 324 3.16 -9.89 -1.88
CA THR A 324 3.97 -9.08 -0.96
C THR A 324 3.28 -8.97 0.40
N LEU A 325 1.99 -8.63 0.40
CA LEU A 325 1.19 -8.48 1.62
C LEU A 325 0.94 -9.80 2.36
N GLU A 326 0.80 -10.92 1.64
CA GLU A 326 0.77 -12.26 2.24
C GLU A 326 2.06 -12.54 3.01
N LEU A 327 3.23 -12.22 2.41
CA LEU A 327 4.52 -12.42 3.06
C LEU A 327 4.70 -11.47 4.26
N TRP A 328 4.30 -10.22 4.16
CA TRP A 328 4.32 -9.28 5.28
C TRP A 328 3.41 -9.76 6.42
N SER A 329 2.17 -10.15 6.10
CA SER A 329 1.23 -10.70 7.07
C SER A 329 1.79 -11.94 7.75
N GLY A 330 2.35 -12.89 7.00
CA GLY A 330 2.96 -14.09 7.54
C GLY A 330 4.16 -13.81 8.44
N ARG A 331 5.03 -12.85 8.07
CA ARG A 331 6.18 -12.44 8.89
C ARG A 331 5.72 -11.78 10.21
N LEU A 332 4.67 -10.94 10.18
CA LEU A 332 4.11 -10.33 11.38
C LEU A 332 3.46 -11.38 12.30
N GLU A 333 2.63 -12.27 11.75
CA GLU A 333 1.99 -13.37 12.51
C GLU A 333 3.02 -14.28 13.20
N ALA A 334 4.15 -14.54 12.57
CA ALA A 334 5.24 -15.32 13.14
C ALA A 334 5.98 -14.62 14.30
N ARG A 335 5.77 -13.30 14.48
CA ARG A 335 6.50 -12.48 15.47
C ARG A 335 5.57 -11.67 16.38
N LEU A 336 4.34 -12.14 16.62
CA LEU A 336 3.32 -11.41 17.41
C LEU A 336 3.79 -11.04 18.81
N GLU A 337 4.53 -11.92 19.51
CA GLU A 337 5.04 -11.64 20.85
C GLU A 337 6.05 -10.49 20.83
N GLN A 338 6.93 -10.46 19.82
CA GLN A 338 7.89 -9.37 19.64
C GLN A 338 7.16 -8.06 19.29
N ALA A 339 6.14 -8.14 18.44
CA ALA A 339 5.33 -6.99 18.06
C ALA A 339 4.59 -6.37 19.24
N ARG A 340 4.02 -7.20 20.14
CA ARG A 340 3.36 -6.74 21.40
C ARG A 340 4.29 -5.95 22.33
N ALA A 341 5.59 -6.24 22.29
CA ALA A 341 6.56 -5.49 23.07
C ALA A 341 6.89 -4.11 22.48
N LEU A 342 6.56 -3.86 21.21
CA LEU A 342 6.95 -2.66 20.48
C LEU A 342 5.80 -1.68 20.23
N VAL A 343 4.54 -2.18 20.16
CA VAL A 343 3.37 -1.35 19.84
C VAL A 343 2.19 -1.72 20.76
N PRO A 344 1.24 -0.79 21.00
CA PRO A 344 0.00 -1.09 21.72
C PRO A 344 -0.80 -2.21 21.04
N GLU A 345 -1.53 -3.00 21.84
CA GLU A 345 -2.35 -4.11 21.31
C GLU A 345 -3.38 -3.66 20.28
N GLU A 346 -3.94 -2.46 20.43
CA GLU A 346 -4.85 -1.86 19.44
C GLU A 346 -4.15 -1.68 18.08
N ALA A 347 -2.96 -1.09 18.06
CA ALA A 347 -2.18 -0.93 16.85
C ALA A 347 -1.82 -2.28 16.22
N LEU A 348 -1.39 -3.27 17.03
CA LEU A 348 -1.10 -4.61 16.53
C LEU A 348 -2.32 -5.24 15.87
N ARG A 349 -3.52 -5.13 16.46
CA ARG A 349 -4.77 -5.64 15.90
C ARG A 349 -5.11 -4.96 14.56
N ILE A 350 -4.94 -3.64 14.46
CA ILE A 350 -5.13 -2.89 13.23
C ILE A 350 -4.19 -3.43 12.14
N TRP A 351 -2.89 -3.56 12.42
CA TRP A 351 -1.90 -3.98 11.42
C TRP A 351 -2.10 -5.42 10.96
N ARG A 352 -2.49 -6.33 11.84
CA ARG A 352 -2.85 -7.71 11.48
C ARG A 352 -3.99 -7.75 10.45
N LEU A 353 -5.08 -7.03 10.71
CA LEU A 353 -6.22 -6.94 9.79
C LEU A 353 -5.86 -6.22 8.51
N TYR A 354 -5.10 -5.14 8.60
CA TYR A 354 -4.70 -4.34 7.44
C TYR A 354 -3.89 -5.15 6.44
N LEU A 355 -2.80 -5.79 6.88
CA LEU A 355 -1.93 -6.57 5.99
C LEU A 355 -2.69 -7.74 5.34
N ALA A 356 -3.43 -8.51 6.14
CA ALA A 356 -4.21 -9.64 5.65
C ALA A 356 -5.40 -9.18 4.75
N GLY A 357 -6.10 -8.11 5.14
CA GLY A 357 -7.22 -7.54 4.38
C GLY A 357 -6.77 -6.99 3.04
N CYS A 358 -5.65 -6.28 2.99
CA CYS A 358 -5.08 -5.80 1.74
C CYS A 358 -4.59 -6.94 0.84
N ALA A 359 -3.93 -7.98 1.39
CA ALA A 359 -3.55 -9.18 0.63
C ALA A 359 -4.77 -9.80 -0.07
N TYR A 360 -5.86 -9.95 0.68
CA TYR A 360 -7.13 -10.46 0.17
C TYR A 360 -7.74 -9.52 -0.88
N GLY A 361 -7.79 -8.20 -0.61
CA GLY A 361 -8.36 -7.19 -1.50
C GLY A 361 -7.67 -7.15 -2.87
N PHE A 362 -6.32 -7.16 -2.90
CA PHE A 362 -5.55 -7.29 -4.14
C PHE A 362 -5.80 -8.65 -4.80
N GLY A 363 -5.83 -9.75 -4.04
CA GLY A 363 -6.14 -11.09 -4.53
C GLY A 363 -7.51 -11.14 -5.24
N ARG A 364 -8.51 -10.48 -4.68
CA ARG A 364 -9.89 -10.40 -5.18
C ARG A 364 -10.13 -9.33 -6.25
N ASN A 365 -9.10 -8.58 -6.64
CA ASN A 365 -9.24 -7.47 -7.58
C ASN A 365 -10.20 -6.37 -7.08
N TRP A 366 -10.21 -6.09 -5.78
CA TRP A 366 -10.94 -4.95 -5.22
C TRP A 366 -10.20 -3.64 -5.45
N ILE A 367 -8.88 -3.72 -5.40
CA ILE A 367 -7.92 -2.66 -5.69
C ILE A 367 -6.83 -3.19 -6.60
N ASN A 368 -6.15 -2.30 -7.30
CA ASN A 368 -5.07 -2.60 -8.23
C ASN A 368 -3.80 -1.84 -7.88
N LEU A 369 -2.71 -2.16 -8.54
CA LEU A 369 -1.47 -1.42 -8.47
C LEU A 369 -0.84 -1.36 -9.85
N HIS A 370 -0.37 -0.18 -10.25
CA HIS A 370 0.26 0.03 -11.54
C HIS A 370 1.58 0.76 -11.43
N GLN A 371 2.51 0.40 -12.31
CA GLN A 371 3.64 1.22 -12.68
C GLN A 371 3.31 1.93 -13.99
N ILE A 372 3.41 3.26 -14.01
CA ILE A 372 3.17 4.09 -15.18
C ILE A 372 4.49 4.79 -15.49
N LEU A 373 5.12 4.42 -16.60
CA LEU A 373 6.32 5.07 -17.11
C LEU A 373 5.91 6.13 -18.13
N ALA A 374 6.40 7.35 -17.96
CA ALA A 374 6.17 8.45 -18.87
C ALA A 374 7.49 9.16 -19.20
N VAL A 375 7.53 9.83 -20.35
CA VAL A 375 8.65 10.66 -20.79
C VAL A 375 8.18 12.11 -20.92
N LYS A 376 9.06 13.06 -20.60
CA LYS A 376 8.87 14.47 -20.95
C LYS A 376 9.41 14.66 -22.38
N PRO A 377 8.56 14.85 -23.40
CA PRO A 377 9.04 15.06 -24.77
C PRO A 377 9.92 16.30 -24.85
N ARG A 378 10.84 16.35 -25.82
CA ARG A 378 11.54 17.58 -26.21
C ARG A 378 10.58 18.52 -26.92
N GLU A 379 11.00 19.76 -27.22
CA GLU A 379 10.17 20.75 -27.91
C GLU A 379 9.73 20.29 -29.29
N ASP A 380 10.55 19.47 -29.99
CA ASP A 380 10.24 18.87 -31.26
C ASP A 380 9.40 17.57 -31.19
N GLY A 381 8.95 17.21 -29.97
CA GLY A 381 8.20 15.98 -29.70
C GLY A 381 9.06 14.72 -29.64
N SER A 382 10.39 14.81 -29.80
CA SER A 382 11.26 13.63 -29.77
C SER A 382 11.63 13.14 -28.40
N HIS A 383 11.99 11.86 -28.30
CA HIS A 383 12.61 11.23 -27.14
C HIS A 383 13.52 10.06 -27.56
N GLU A 384 14.38 9.58 -26.66
CA GLU A 384 15.42 8.55 -26.93
C GLU A 384 15.02 7.15 -26.50
N LEU A 385 13.73 6.87 -26.30
CA LEU A 385 13.30 5.52 -25.92
C LEU A 385 13.45 4.55 -27.10
N PRO A 386 13.87 3.29 -26.86
CA PRO A 386 13.93 2.27 -27.89
C PRO A 386 12.53 1.91 -28.40
N TRP A 387 12.48 1.40 -29.65
CA TRP A 387 11.23 1.01 -30.31
C TRP A 387 10.51 -0.18 -29.63
N SER A 388 11.23 -0.98 -28.87
CA SER A 388 10.66 -2.14 -28.19
C SER A 388 11.03 -2.15 -26.70
N ARG A 389 10.40 -3.05 -25.93
CA ARG A 389 10.67 -3.24 -24.51
C ARG A 389 11.73 -4.33 -24.24
N ALA A 390 12.46 -4.80 -25.26
CA ALA A 390 13.41 -5.91 -25.12
C ALA A 390 14.50 -5.63 -24.06
N ASP A 391 14.93 -4.36 -23.97
CA ASP A 391 15.92 -3.89 -22.99
C ASP A 391 15.48 -4.02 -21.51
N LEU A 392 14.19 -4.09 -21.25
CA LEU A 392 13.67 -4.23 -19.87
C LEU A 392 13.81 -5.65 -19.30
N TYR A 393 13.96 -6.65 -20.20
CA TYR A 393 13.99 -8.06 -19.88
C TYR A 393 15.33 -8.74 -20.23
N ALA A 394 16.30 -7.95 -20.65
CA ALA A 394 17.65 -8.42 -20.99
C ALA A 394 18.56 -8.58 -19.75
#